data_bf6f4417c831e6e8905bda4d067200dd
#
_entry.id   bf6f4417c831e6e8905bda4d067200dd
#
_cell.length_a   1.000
_cell.length_b   1.000
_cell.length_c   1.000
_cell.angle_alpha   90.00
_cell.angle_beta   90.00
_cell.angle_gamma   90.00
#
_symmetry.space_group_name_H-M   'P 1'
#
loop_
_entity.id
_entity.type
_entity.pdbx_description
1 polymer ?
#
loop_
_entity_poly.entity_id
_entity_poly.type
_entity_poly.pdbx_seq_one_letter_code
_entity_poly.pdbx_strand_id
1 'polypeptide(L)'
;MKLRFFDFEVFPNWWCCTFGDLPDDRKITEDLKNNFRVVTSDDYNARDSLLREMKEPGIVVVGYNIKSYDLVIANAIYQGFTPEQVKIVNDLIINPGCAWDTKEHIRLQSFAKKKLYGVVYQDLFDDNDGSLKEKEAILGLNILESSVPFDKEDLTEFDKEDVIVYNKHDVFASMYYFVVVMEGYVKNKLVIGKKFNIPESECYMCTNAKLVAKALGAKRTEFADEEKVDIDLPEKIVPYCNENLPLKVLEQIRTSTKGLSIKLFNNDVDFGNGGIHSVYANNLYVEADDEYILMNKDAASYYPSMLIQFACLSRAVTDPSVFKNIYDERIYLKHKPDKTQEEEDFQLANKLVLNTTFGASGNKYLDLYDPYQCTRCCRVGQIFLASLACKMVKGIPNLQVIQTNTDGILVYFPRKYKYLVDEMGQEWSNVSGINMEDDVVEKIWQRDVNNYLLVKEGGKIKRKGLWLMETWTKPGYFLISPLTAYVSQKAAIKYLVDGVDPVETIILDDDLLDFCMTCKKGPTYRGVVQKFSDGHEETLFKCNRIIATTDTKKGMLYKIKMYKGNIQYTKMPNIPEHCQTMNDDLSTYNFREVQRYLDYKFYIMRTMDLLNIPWRQLAGDTAYEIHKFDYD
;
A
#
# COMPACT_ATOMS: atom_id res chain seq x y z
N MET A 1 -13.12 20.49 -11.89
CA MET A 1 -13.19 21.28 -10.63
C MET A 1 -11.77 21.69 -10.23
N LYS A 2 -11.60 22.80 -9.48
CA LYS A 2 -10.32 23.24 -8.87
C LYS A 2 -10.06 22.49 -7.56
N LEU A 3 -8.81 22.14 -7.26
CA LEU A 3 -8.41 21.48 -6.00
C LEU A 3 -7.83 22.50 -5.03
N ARG A 4 -8.39 22.56 -3.83
CA ARG A 4 -7.96 23.43 -2.74
C ARG A 4 -7.58 22.57 -1.55
N PHE A 5 -6.31 22.59 -1.19
CA PHE A 5 -5.77 21.85 -0.05
C PHE A 5 -5.98 22.63 1.24
N PHE A 6 -6.25 21.91 2.33
CA PHE A 6 -6.45 22.53 3.63
C PHE A 6 -6.12 21.57 4.77
N ASP A 7 -5.86 22.16 5.93
CA ASP A 7 -5.57 21.46 7.18
C ASP A 7 -5.92 22.34 8.38
N PHE A 8 -6.28 21.75 9.52
CA PHE A 8 -6.64 22.43 10.76
C PHE A 8 -5.65 22.13 11.88
N GLU A 9 -5.35 23.18 12.70
CA GLU A 9 -4.73 23.02 14.00
C GLU A 9 -5.66 23.57 15.09
N VAL A 10 -5.87 22.78 16.17
CA VAL A 10 -6.83 23.08 17.22
C VAL A 10 -6.18 23.04 18.60
N PHE A 11 -6.25 24.17 19.31
CA PHE A 11 -5.75 24.40 20.67
C PHE A 11 -6.93 24.69 21.63
N PRO A 12 -6.71 24.73 22.98
CA PRO A 12 -7.80 24.88 23.95
C PRO A 12 -8.72 26.07 23.71
N ASN A 13 -8.19 27.20 23.26
CA ASN A 13 -8.91 28.46 23.05
C ASN A 13 -8.68 29.11 21.70
N TRP A 14 -8.03 28.38 20.76
CA TRP A 14 -7.68 28.91 19.45
C TRP A 14 -7.61 27.81 18.41
N TRP A 15 -7.92 28.15 17.18
CA TRP A 15 -7.72 27.29 16.02
C TRP A 15 -7.29 28.10 14.80
N CYS A 16 -6.56 27.45 13.89
CA CYS A 16 -6.31 27.96 12.55
C CYS A 16 -6.63 26.91 11.48
N CYS A 17 -6.90 27.41 10.28
CA CYS A 17 -7.07 26.60 9.07
C CYS A 17 -6.34 27.26 7.92
N THR A 18 -5.46 26.54 7.27
CA THR A 18 -4.71 27.00 6.10
C THR A 18 -5.30 26.42 4.82
N PHE A 19 -5.37 27.26 3.77
CA PHE A 19 -5.83 26.89 2.43
C PHE A 19 -4.78 27.19 1.37
N GLY A 20 -4.52 26.23 0.48
CA GLY A 20 -3.64 26.38 -0.68
C GLY A 20 -4.30 25.84 -1.95
N ASP A 21 -4.33 26.61 -3.02
CA ASP A 21 -4.86 26.14 -4.31
C ASP A 21 -3.76 25.41 -5.10
N LEU A 22 -4.10 24.27 -5.69
CA LEU A 22 -3.15 23.50 -6.50
C LEU A 22 -2.78 24.27 -7.78
N PRO A 23 -1.49 24.52 -8.05
CA PRO A 23 -1.07 25.17 -9.28
C PRO A 23 -1.44 24.37 -10.54
N ASP A 24 -1.84 25.07 -11.61
CA ASP A 24 -2.22 24.43 -12.88
C ASP A 24 -1.05 23.67 -13.52
N ASP A 25 0.18 24.14 -13.34
CA ASP A 25 1.40 23.53 -13.87
C ASP A 25 1.95 22.39 -13.00
N ARG A 26 1.28 22.08 -11.88
CA ARG A 26 1.68 21.03 -10.91
C ARG A 26 3.06 21.20 -10.30
N LYS A 27 3.66 22.37 -10.38
CA LYS A 27 4.94 22.66 -9.74
C LYS A 27 4.74 23.01 -8.28
N ILE A 28 5.20 22.16 -7.40
CA ILE A 28 5.09 22.34 -5.95
C ILE A 28 6.45 22.77 -5.42
N THR A 29 6.58 24.04 -5.08
CA THR A 29 7.79 24.66 -4.53
C THR A 29 7.50 25.33 -3.19
N GLU A 30 8.50 25.47 -2.34
CA GLU A 30 8.37 26.07 -1.00
C GLU A 30 7.74 27.48 -1.04
N ASP A 31 7.98 28.25 -2.10
CA ASP A 31 7.42 29.61 -2.28
C ASP A 31 5.89 29.65 -2.33
N LEU A 32 5.25 28.51 -2.67
CA LEU A 32 3.78 28.41 -2.67
C LEU A 32 3.18 28.70 -1.30
N LYS A 33 3.88 28.40 -0.21
CA LYS A 33 3.44 28.66 1.17
C LYS A 33 3.16 30.15 1.42
N ASN A 34 3.82 31.05 0.67
CA ASN A 34 3.61 32.50 0.79
C ASN A 34 2.22 32.93 0.26
N ASN A 35 1.63 32.12 -0.65
CA ASN A 35 0.32 32.37 -1.25
C ASN A 35 -0.82 31.67 -0.50
N PHE A 36 -0.52 30.90 0.56
CA PHE A 36 -1.55 30.22 1.32
C PHE A 36 -2.34 31.20 2.17
N ARG A 37 -3.64 31.02 2.19
CA ARG A 37 -4.59 31.80 2.97
C ARG A 37 -4.80 31.13 4.32
N VAL A 38 -4.80 31.89 5.38
CA VAL A 38 -5.00 31.38 6.75
C VAL A 38 -6.25 32.04 7.31
N VAL A 39 -7.09 31.25 7.95
CA VAL A 39 -8.25 31.68 8.73
C VAL A 39 -8.02 31.24 10.17
N THR A 40 -8.18 32.15 11.12
CA THR A 40 -8.00 31.87 12.55
C THR A 40 -9.28 32.17 13.34
N SER A 41 -9.40 31.62 14.54
CA SER A 41 -10.53 31.93 15.43
C SER A 41 -10.56 33.39 15.89
N ASP A 42 -9.45 34.12 15.76
CA ASP A 42 -9.35 35.52 16.11
C ASP A 42 -9.92 36.46 15.05
N ASP A 43 -10.13 35.95 13.82
CA ASP A 43 -10.67 36.73 12.72
C ASP A 43 -12.13 37.11 12.98
N TYR A 44 -12.48 38.37 12.80
CA TYR A 44 -13.83 38.89 13.02
C TYR A 44 -14.94 38.08 12.32
N ASN A 45 -14.66 37.59 11.12
CA ASN A 45 -15.58 36.80 10.31
C ASN A 45 -15.03 35.35 10.06
N ALA A 46 -14.33 34.76 11.04
CA ALA A 46 -13.66 33.47 10.91
C ALA A 46 -14.55 32.38 10.29
N ARG A 47 -15.78 32.21 10.81
CA ARG A 47 -16.76 31.25 10.34
C ARG A 47 -17.12 31.46 8.86
N ASP A 48 -17.45 32.68 8.48
CA ASP A 48 -17.91 32.99 7.12
C ASP A 48 -16.75 32.90 6.12
N SER A 49 -15.55 33.29 6.53
CA SER A 49 -14.31 33.15 5.75
C SER A 49 -14.00 31.67 5.49
N LEU A 50 -14.03 30.85 6.53
CA LEU A 50 -13.86 29.40 6.42
C LEU A 50 -14.87 28.78 5.45
N LEU A 51 -16.16 29.11 5.59
CA LEU A 51 -17.20 28.58 4.73
C LEU A 51 -17.07 29.02 3.28
N ARG A 52 -16.61 30.24 3.04
CA ARG A 52 -16.34 30.77 1.70
C ARG A 52 -15.27 29.94 1.02
N GLU A 53 -14.14 29.65 1.72
CA GLU A 53 -13.06 28.84 1.19
C GLU A 53 -13.50 27.38 0.90
N MET A 54 -14.34 26.81 1.76
CA MET A 54 -14.73 25.40 1.64
C MET A 54 -15.92 25.14 0.71
N LYS A 55 -16.82 26.12 0.54
CA LYS A 55 -18.08 25.96 -0.22
C LYS A 55 -18.10 26.78 -1.51
N GLU A 56 -17.00 27.34 -1.95
CA GLU A 56 -16.91 28.02 -3.23
C GLU A 56 -17.31 27.07 -4.38
N PRO A 57 -18.23 27.51 -5.27
CA PRO A 57 -18.66 26.67 -6.39
C PRO A 57 -17.49 26.26 -7.28
N GLY A 58 -17.43 24.98 -7.65
CA GLY A 58 -16.37 24.45 -8.51
C GLY A 58 -15.08 24.08 -7.77
N ILE A 59 -15.04 24.19 -6.44
CA ILE A 59 -13.92 23.74 -5.61
C ILE A 59 -14.13 22.33 -5.08
N VAL A 60 -13.05 21.55 -5.03
CA VAL A 60 -12.90 20.32 -4.24
C VAL A 60 -11.89 20.61 -3.14
N VAL A 61 -12.28 20.48 -1.89
CA VAL A 61 -11.33 20.56 -0.78
C VAL A 61 -10.58 19.24 -0.62
N VAL A 62 -9.27 19.33 -0.44
CA VAL A 62 -8.36 18.16 -0.41
C VAL A 62 -7.50 18.25 0.86
N GLY A 63 -7.25 17.12 1.48
CA GLY A 63 -6.32 17.05 2.61
C GLY A 63 -6.15 15.61 3.10
N TYR A 64 -5.36 15.41 4.13
CA TYR A 64 -4.99 14.09 4.63
C TYR A 64 -5.85 13.71 5.84
N ASN A 65 -6.64 12.64 5.73
CA ASN A 65 -7.60 12.17 6.77
C ASN A 65 -8.72 13.17 7.11
N ILE A 66 -9.03 14.06 6.17
CA ILE A 66 -10.00 15.15 6.38
C ILE A 66 -11.43 14.67 6.69
N LYS A 67 -11.79 13.52 6.18
CA LYS A 67 -13.13 12.94 6.36
C LYS A 67 -13.43 12.58 7.82
N SER A 68 -12.41 12.14 8.54
CA SER A 68 -12.53 11.71 9.93
C SER A 68 -12.17 12.81 10.92
N TYR A 69 -11.55 13.90 10.50
CA TYR A 69 -11.08 14.96 11.37
C TYR A 69 -11.48 16.35 10.86
N ASP A 70 -10.84 16.92 9.86
CA ASP A 70 -10.96 18.33 9.47
C ASP A 70 -12.39 18.73 9.08
N LEU A 71 -13.12 17.88 8.35
CA LEU A 71 -14.51 18.14 8.01
C LEU A 71 -15.45 18.09 9.23
N VAL A 72 -15.05 17.40 10.30
CA VAL A 72 -15.79 17.41 11.58
C VAL A 72 -15.50 18.69 12.35
N ILE A 73 -14.24 19.12 12.43
CA ILE A 73 -13.85 20.42 13.02
C ILE A 73 -14.56 21.56 12.28
N ALA A 74 -14.51 21.58 10.95
CA ALA A 74 -15.21 22.56 10.14
C ALA A 74 -16.73 22.59 10.41
N ASN A 75 -17.35 21.42 10.65
CA ASN A 75 -18.76 21.33 11.02
C ASN A 75 -19.03 21.94 12.41
N ALA A 76 -18.17 21.71 13.38
CA ALA A 76 -18.30 22.31 14.72
C ALA A 76 -18.26 23.85 14.64
N ILE A 77 -17.31 24.41 13.87
CA ILE A 77 -17.20 25.85 13.61
C ILE A 77 -18.46 26.36 12.87
N TYR A 78 -18.93 25.62 11.86
CA TYR A 78 -20.17 25.94 11.14
C TYR A 78 -21.38 26.04 12.05
N GLN A 79 -21.49 25.17 13.05
CA GLN A 79 -22.56 25.21 14.06
C GLN A 79 -22.43 26.37 15.05
N GLY A 80 -21.37 27.17 14.97
CA GLY A 80 -21.13 28.32 15.83
C GLY A 80 -20.52 27.96 17.18
N PHE A 81 -19.78 26.86 17.27
CA PHE A 81 -19.08 26.45 18.49
C PHE A 81 -17.92 27.41 18.79
N THR A 82 -17.72 27.72 20.07
CA THR A 82 -16.56 28.49 20.52
C THR A 82 -15.26 27.68 20.31
N PRO A 83 -14.07 28.33 20.30
CA PRO A 83 -12.81 27.60 20.20
C PRO A 83 -12.66 26.47 21.25
N GLU A 84 -13.09 26.72 22.49
CA GLU A 84 -13.05 25.73 23.57
C GLU A 84 -13.97 24.52 23.28
N GLN A 85 -15.14 24.76 22.69
CA GLN A 85 -16.06 23.70 22.28
C GLN A 85 -15.52 22.91 21.08
N VAL A 86 -14.84 23.60 20.15
CA VAL A 86 -14.13 22.96 19.02
C VAL A 86 -13.03 22.05 19.57
N LYS A 87 -12.26 22.50 20.57
CA LYS A 87 -11.25 21.66 21.24
C LYS A 87 -11.84 20.42 21.90
N ILE A 88 -13.00 20.54 22.56
CA ILE A 88 -13.69 19.37 23.12
C ILE A 88 -14.05 18.37 22.01
N VAL A 89 -14.57 18.85 20.87
CA VAL A 89 -14.87 17.97 19.71
C VAL A 89 -13.59 17.32 19.18
N ASN A 90 -12.49 18.07 19.05
CA ASN A 90 -11.18 17.54 18.69
C ASN A 90 -10.73 16.40 19.60
N ASP A 91 -10.79 16.59 20.91
CA ASP A 91 -10.35 15.59 21.89
C ASP A 91 -11.21 14.34 21.86
N LEU A 92 -12.53 14.47 21.62
CA LEU A 92 -13.46 13.37 21.42
C LEU A 92 -13.17 12.56 20.12
N ILE A 93 -12.65 13.21 19.07
CA ILE A 93 -12.22 12.51 17.85
C ILE A 93 -10.92 11.72 18.12
N ILE A 94 -9.94 12.37 18.78
CA ILE A 94 -8.61 11.78 19.01
C ILE A 94 -8.67 10.65 20.05
N ASN A 95 -9.48 10.80 21.10
CA ASN A 95 -9.59 9.86 22.22
C ASN A 95 -11.03 9.40 22.46
N PRO A 96 -11.65 8.67 21.52
CA PRO A 96 -13.08 8.31 21.61
C PRO A 96 -13.42 7.37 22.78
N GLY A 97 -12.43 6.77 23.43
CA GLY A 97 -12.58 5.86 24.58
C GLY A 97 -12.38 6.51 25.95
N CYS A 98 -12.08 7.81 26.01
CA CYS A 98 -11.99 8.51 27.29
C CYS A 98 -13.37 8.64 27.93
N ALA A 99 -13.45 8.38 29.24
CA ALA A 99 -14.64 8.68 30.03
C ALA A 99 -14.73 10.20 30.22
N TRP A 100 -15.71 10.81 29.57
CA TRP A 100 -16.00 12.23 29.69
C TRP A 100 -17.16 12.40 30.66
N ASP A 101 -16.92 13.09 31.76
CA ASP A 101 -17.85 13.23 32.88
C ASP A 101 -18.60 14.56 32.94
N THR A 102 -18.27 15.50 32.04
CA THR A 102 -18.98 16.77 31.96
C THR A 102 -20.21 16.69 31.05
N LYS A 103 -21.29 17.41 31.43
CA LYS A 103 -22.52 17.52 30.61
C LYS A 103 -22.23 18.02 29.21
N GLU A 104 -21.23 18.88 29.05
CA GLU A 104 -20.84 19.46 27.75
C GLU A 104 -20.16 18.44 26.86
N HIS A 105 -19.23 17.65 27.35
CA HIS A 105 -18.62 16.56 26.59
C HIS A 105 -19.68 15.58 26.08
N ILE A 106 -20.64 15.18 26.94
CA ILE A 106 -21.74 14.29 26.55
C ILE A 106 -22.58 14.91 25.42
N ARG A 107 -22.89 16.21 25.53
CA ARG A 107 -23.63 16.95 24.49
C ARG A 107 -22.88 16.98 23.16
N LEU A 108 -21.58 17.25 23.17
CA LEU A 108 -20.75 17.41 21.98
C LEU A 108 -20.31 16.08 21.35
N GLN A 109 -20.41 14.96 22.06
CA GLN A 109 -20.01 13.64 21.57
C GLN A 109 -20.71 13.26 20.24
N SER A 110 -21.96 13.66 20.05
CA SER A 110 -22.69 13.41 18.81
C SER A 110 -22.12 14.17 17.60
N PHE A 111 -21.41 15.27 17.84
CA PHE A 111 -20.79 16.09 16.78
C PHE A 111 -19.44 15.54 16.32
N ALA A 112 -18.73 14.80 17.17
CA ALA A 112 -17.44 14.18 16.81
C ALA A 112 -17.52 13.14 15.66
N LYS A 113 -18.72 12.86 15.17
CA LYS A 113 -18.99 11.95 14.03
C LYS A 113 -19.65 12.64 12.84
N LYS A 114 -19.98 13.93 12.95
CA LYS A 114 -20.73 14.68 11.93
C LYS A 114 -19.79 15.61 11.16
N LYS A 115 -19.54 15.27 9.90
CA LYS A 115 -18.78 16.13 8.99
C LYS A 115 -19.62 17.25 8.38
N LEU A 116 -18.96 18.29 7.89
CA LEU A 116 -19.60 19.40 7.20
C LEU A 116 -20.30 18.92 5.91
N TYR A 117 -21.55 19.31 5.71
CA TYR A 117 -22.33 19.00 4.53
C TYR A 117 -22.20 20.07 3.45
N GLY A 118 -22.46 19.67 2.18
CA GLY A 118 -22.44 20.56 1.02
C GLY A 118 -21.05 20.97 0.57
N VAL A 119 -20.03 20.19 0.95
CA VAL A 119 -18.65 20.33 0.52
C VAL A 119 -18.27 19.13 -0.34
N VAL A 120 -17.69 19.37 -1.50
CA VAL A 120 -17.07 18.33 -2.31
C VAL A 120 -15.63 18.16 -1.84
N TYR A 121 -15.22 16.93 -1.53
CA TYR A 121 -13.90 16.69 -0.94
C TYR A 121 -13.21 15.46 -1.53
N GLN A 122 -11.88 15.46 -1.51
CA GLN A 122 -11.02 14.30 -1.74
C GLN A 122 -10.15 14.09 -0.50
N ASP A 123 -10.29 12.93 0.13
CA ASP A 123 -9.42 12.53 1.23
C ASP A 123 -8.20 11.78 0.69
N LEU A 124 -7.00 12.20 1.08
CA LEU A 124 -5.76 11.56 0.66
C LEU A 124 -5.42 10.30 1.47
N PHE A 125 -6.14 10.09 2.58
CA PHE A 125 -6.03 8.87 3.37
C PHE A 125 -6.86 7.72 2.79
N ASP A 126 -7.82 7.99 1.88
CA ASP A 126 -8.66 6.96 1.25
C ASP A 126 -7.78 5.89 0.56
N ASP A 127 -8.03 4.62 0.92
CA ASP A 127 -7.30 3.44 0.42
C ASP A 127 -5.78 3.44 0.73
N ASN A 128 -5.33 4.24 1.71
CA ASN A 128 -3.94 4.37 2.14
C ASN A 128 -3.76 4.03 3.62
N ASP A 129 -2.52 3.73 3.96
CA ASP A 129 -2.09 3.53 5.35
C ASP A 129 -0.99 4.54 5.74
N GLY A 130 -0.78 4.75 7.05
CA GLY A 130 0.25 5.60 7.62
C GLY A 130 -0.16 7.06 7.80
N SER A 131 0.70 7.85 8.42
CA SER A 131 0.48 9.26 8.68
C SER A 131 1.07 10.14 7.58
N LEU A 132 0.66 11.42 7.52
CA LEU A 132 1.27 12.41 6.64
C LEU A 132 2.79 12.51 6.88
N LYS A 133 3.24 12.46 8.14
CA LYS A 133 4.66 12.49 8.51
C LYS A 133 5.47 11.30 7.96
N GLU A 134 4.83 10.14 7.79
CA GLU A 134 5.46 9.01 7.07
C GLU A 134 5.58 9.30 5.58
N LYS A 135 4.61 9.97 4.99
CA LYS A 135 4.67 10.38 3.58
C LYS A 135 5.78 11.42 3.36
N GLU A 136 5.89 12.42 4.25
CA GLU A 136 7.00 13.38 4.26
C GLU A 136 8.36 12.66 4.32
N ALA A 137 8.51 11.71 5.26
CA ALA A 137 9.74 10.95 5.41
C ALA A 137 10.15 10.21 4.14
N ILE A 138 9.18 9.55 3.50
CA ILE A 138 9.40 8.73 2.30
C ILE A 138 9.66 9.61 1.07
N LEU A 139 9.04 10.77 0.97
CA LEU A 139 9.18 11.69 -0.16
C LEU A 139 10.41 12.60 -0.05
N GLY A 140 11.21 12.48 1.00
CA GLY A 140 12.39 13.32 1.20
C GLY A 140 12.09 14.74 1.68
N LEU A 141 10.82 15.03 2.00
CA LEU A 141 10.40 16.36 2.48
C LEU A 141 10.87 16.60 3.92
N ASN A 142 10.82 17.85 4.34
CA ASN A 142 11.00 18.22 5.75
C ASN A 142 9.93 17.54 6.62
N ILE A 143 10.34 16.84 7.67
CA ILE A 143 9.43 16.26 8.67
C ILE A 143 9.31 17.27 9.80
N LEU A 144 8.21 18.01 9.85
CA LEU A 144 7.95 18.96 10.92
C LEU A 144 6.95 18.39 11.93
N GLU A 145 7.18 18.66 13.21
CA GLU A 145 6.18 18.54 14.27
C GLU A 145 6.02 19.91 14.94
N SER A 146 4.83 20.21 15.45
CA SER A 146 4.58 21.48 16.14
C SER A 146 5.52 21.64 17.34
N SER A 147 6.18 22.77 17.44
CA SER A 147 6.98 23.18 18.62
C SER A 147 6.10 23.53 19.81
N VAL A 148 4.81 23.88 19.55
CA VAL A 148 3.83 24.28 20.55
C VAL A 148 3.00 23.06 21.00
N PRO A 149 2.96 22.74 22.31
CA PRO A 149 2.13 21.64 22.81
C PRO A 149 0.64 21.91 22.55
N PHE A 150 -0.09 20.90 22.03
CA PHE A 150 -1.51 21.01 21.66
C PHE A 150 -2.50 21.18 22.84
N ASP A 151 -2.01 21.09 24.07
CA ASP A 151 -2.74 21.34 25.32
C ASP A 151 -2.39 22.70 25.96
N LYS A 152 -1.56 23.53 25.30
CA LYS A 152 -1.20 24.85 25.79
C LYS A 152 -2.40 25.80 25.72
N GLU A 153 -2.80 26.35 26.89
CA GLU A 153 -3.99 27.20 27.03
C GLU A 153 -3.72 28.65 26.59
N ASP A 154 -2.57 29.21 26.95
CA ASP A 154 -2.22 30.62 26.69
C ASP A 154 -1.21 30.72 25.55
N LEU A 155 -1.71 30.73 24.30
CA LEU A 155 -0.87 30.93 23.13
C LEU A 155 -0.45 32.40 23.01
N THR A 156 0.85 32.63 22.93
CA THR A 156 1.41 33.94 22.53
C THR A 156 1.26 34.15 21.03
N GLU A 157 1.39 35.39 20.54
CA GLU A 157 1.39 35.67 19.10
C GLU A 157 2.52 34.90 18.39
N PHE A 158 3.68 34.71 19.02
CA PHE A 158 4.79 33.94 18.52
C PHE A 158 4.41 32.45 18.39
N ASP A 159 3.73 31.88 19.40
CA ASP A 159 3.22 30.49 19.32
C ASP A 159 2.26 30.33 18.14
N LYS A 160 1.34 31.28 17.93
CA LYS A 160 0.38 31.27 16.81
C LYS A 160 1.09 31.32 15.46
N GLU A 161 2.13 32.17 15.32
CA GLU A 161 2.95 32.24 14.12
C GLU A 161 3.65 30.91 13.83
N ASP A 162 4.26 30.26 14.84
CA ASP A 162 4.89 28.94 14.72
C ASP A 162 3.89 27.87 14.28
N VAL A 163 2.69 27.87 14.87
CA VAL A 163 1.62 26.92 14.49
C VAL A 163 1.16 27.16 13.06
N ILE A 164 1.03 28.41 12.63
CA ILE A 164 0.65 28.73 11.24
C ILE A 164 1.73 28.26 10.25
N VAL A 165 3.01 28.41 10.57
CA VAL A 165 4.11 27.90 9.75
C VAL A 165 4.04 26.38 9.64
N TYR A 166 3.79 25.69 10.75
CA TYR A 166 3.60 24.24 10.79
C TYR A 166 2.38 23.81 9.94
N ASN A 167 1.22 24.45 10.13
CA ASN A 167 0.00 24.15 9.40
C ASN A 167 0.14 24.37 7.87
N LYS A 168 0.84 25.45 7.46
CA LYS A 168 1.19 25.70 6.06
C LYS A 168 2.07 24.59 5.49
N HIS A 169 2.97 24.03 6.30
CA HIS A 169 3.80 22.91 5.87
C HIS A 169 2.97 21.66 5.64
N ASP A 170 2.00 21.32 6.48
CA ASP A 170 1.14 20.15 6.33
C ASP A 170 0.25 20.25 5.08
N VAL A 171 -0.26 21.45 4.77
CA VAL A 171 -0.94 21.72 3.50
C VAL A 171 -0.01 21.53 2.30
N PHE A 172 1.21 22.04 2.36
CA PHE A 172 2.22 21.88 1.33
C PHE A 172 2.59 20.40 1.12
N ALA A 173 2.84 19.66 2.20
CA ALA A 173 3.17 18.22 2.17
C ALA A 173 2.02 17.39 1.57
N SER A 174 0.77 17.70 1.93
CA SER A 174 -0.42 17.09 1.34
C SER A 174 -0.53 17.35 -0.17
N MET A 175 -0.23 18.59 -0.59
CA MET A 175 -0.23 18.98 -2.01
C MET A 175 0.86 18.25 -2.80
N TYR A 176 2.08 18.19 -2.24
CA TYR A 176 3.19 17.46 -2.84
C TYR A 176 2.89 15.96 -2.97
N TYR A 177 2.39 15.34 -1.88
CA TYR A 177 1.98 13.94 -1.87
C TYR A 177 0.90 13.66 -2.93
N PHE A 178 -0.07 14.57 -3.08
CA PHE A 178 -1.09 14.43 -4.11
C PHE A 178 -0.46 14.38 -5.51
N VAL A 179 0.37 15.34 -5.86
CA VAL A 179 0.95 15.44 -7.22
C VAL A 179 1.83 14.23 -7.53
N VAL A 180 2.66 13.80 -6.57
CA VAL A 180 3.62 12.71 -6.80
C VAL A 180 2.94 11.33 -6.80
N VAL A 181 1.93 11.12 -5.94
CA VAL A 181 1.39 9.78 -5.67
C VAL A 181 -0.09 9.64 -6.04
N MET A 182 -0.93 10.61 -5.65
CA MET A 182 -2.38 10.44 -5.66
C MET A 182 -3.08 10.95 -6.92
N GLU A 183 -2.43 11.79 -7.73
CA GLU A 183 -3.08 12.39 -8.90
C GLU A 183 -3.55 11.33 -9.90
N GLY A 184 -2.73 10.31 -10.16
CA GLY A 184 -3.11 9.18 -11.01
C GLY A 184 -4.28 8.36 -10.46
N TYR A 185 -4.32 8.17 -9.13
CA TYR A 185 -5.43 7.51 -8.46
C TYR A 185 -6.74 8.29 -8.65
N VAL A 186 -6.73 9.60 -8.45
CA VAL A 186 -7.90 10.46 -8.62
C VAL A 186 -8.31 10.53 -10.09
N LYS A 187 -7.36 10.65 -11.02
CA LYS A 187 -7.63 10.59 -12.47
C LYS A 187 -8.40 9.33 -12.85
N ASN A 188 -8.01 8.17 -12.35
CA ASN A 188 -8.70 6.90 -12.60
C ASN A 188 -10.15 6.94 -12.10
N LYS A 189 -10.43 7.52 -10.93
CA LYS A 189 -11.79 7.71 -10.41
C LYS A 189 -12.64 8.57 -11.36
N LEU A 190 -12.08 9.67 -11.87
CA LEU A 190 -12.77 10.58 -12.79
C LEU A 190 -13.04 9.90 -14.14
N VAL A 191 -12.14 9.09 -14.64
CA VAL A 191 -12.33 8.29 -15.87
C VAL A 191 -13.48 7.29 -15.70
N ILE A 192 -13.55 6.59 -14.55
CA ILE A 192 -14.68 5.71 -14.21
C ILE A 192 -15.97 6.54 -14.17
N GLY A 193 -15.97 7.69 -13.51
CA GLY A 193 -17.13 8.58 -13.44
C GLY A 193 -17.62 9.01 -14.81
N LYS A 194 -16.73 9.47 -15.67
CA LYS A 194 -17.05 9.85 -17.06
C LYS A 194 -17.68 8.69 -17.83
N LYS A 195 -17.09 7.51 -17.73
CA LYS A 195 -17.57 6.31 -18.45
C LYS A 195 -18.95 5.84 -18.01
N PHE A 196 -19.23 5.88 -16.71
CA PHE A 196 -20.48 5.36 -16.13
C PHE A 196 -21.47 6.45 -15.72
N ASN A 197 -21.29 7.70 -16.21
CA ASN A 197 -22.16 8.84 -15.94
C ASN A 197 -22.36 9.12 -14.45
N ILE A 198 -21.31 8.92 -13.63
CA ILE A 198 -21.30 9.26 -12.21
C ILE A 198 -20.83 10.71 -12.07
N PRO A 199 -21.55 11.56 -11.30
CA PRO A 199 -21.16 12.96 -11.13
C PRO A 199 -19.71 13.10 -10.63
N GLU A 200 -18.97 14.08 -11.18
CA GLU A 200 -17.58 14.34 -10.82
C GLU A 200 -17.38 14.53 -9.31
N SER A 201 -18.30 15.25 -8.65
CA SER A 201 -18.30 15.45 -7.20
C SER A 201 -18.38 14.13 -6.42
N GLU A 202 -19.15 13.16 -6.89
CA GLU A 202 -19.21 11.85 -6.25
C GLU A 202 -17.93 11.04 -6.45
N CYS A 203 -17.27 11.19 -7.63
CA CYS A 203 -16.00 10.54 -7.89
C CYS A 203 -14.93 10.94 -6.88
N TYR A 204 -14.86 12.22 -6.53
CA TYR A 204 -13.93 12.68 -5.49
C TYR A 204 -14.26 12.09 -4.11
N MET A 205 -15.53 12.07 -3.72
CA MET A 205 -15.96 11.68 -2.37
C MET A 205 -16.05 10.17 -2.13
N CYS A 206 -16.03 9.36 -3.19
CA CYS A 206 -16.10 7.89 -3.09
C CYS A 206 -14.71 7.27 -3.04
N THR A 207 -14.55 6.17 -2.26
CA THR A 207 -13.43 5.24 -2.46
C THR A 207 -13.59 4.49 -3.79
N ASN A 208 -12.52 3.92 -4.32
CA ASN A 208 -12.58 3.10 -5.54
C ASN A 208 -13.66 2.01 -5.45
N ALA A 209 -13.74 1.31 -4.33
CA ALA A 209 -14.71 0.23 -4.14
C ALA A 209 -16.17 0.70 -4.18
N LYS A 210 -16.46 1.88 -3.61
CA LYS A 210 -17.80 2.49 -3.70
C LYS A 210 -18.12 2.97 -5.11
N LEU A 211 -17.13 3.52 -5.81
CA LEU A 211 -17.29 3.97 -7.18
C LEU A 211 -17.56 2.79 -8.12
N VAL A 212 -16.86 1.67 -7.92
CA VAL A 212 -17.07 0.42 -8.65
C VAL A 212 -18.48 -0.14 -8.41
N ALA A 213 -18.95 -0.14 -7.15
CA ALA A 213 -20.31 -0.57 -6.85
C ALA A 213 -21.37 0.27 -7.61
N LYS A 214 -21.17 1.59 -7.66
CA LYS A 214 -22.03 2.51 -8.44
C LYS A 214 -21.95 2.24 -9.94
N ALA A 215 -20.74 2.05 -10.48
CA ALA A 215 -20.52 1.75 -11.90
C ALA A 215 -21.23 0.45 -12.35
N LEU A 216 -21.34 -0.52 -11.45
CA LEU A 216 -22.03 -1.79 -11.69
C LEU A 216 -23.53 -1.74 -11.34
N GLY A 217 -24.06 -0.60 -10.88
CA GLY A 217 -25.45 -0.49 -10.45
C GLY A 217 -25.81 -1.40 -9.28
N ALA A 218 -24.83 -1.71 -8.42
CA ALA A 218 -25.02 -2.59 -7.27
C ALA A 218 -25.96 -1.97 -6.23
N LYS A 219 -26.83 -2.80 -5.68
CA LYS A 219 -27.75 -2.43 -4.60
C LYS A 219 -27.61 -3.42 -3.47
N ARG A 220 -27.23 -2.92 -2.30
CA ARG A 220 -27.12 -3.73 -1.07
C ARG A 220 -28.39 -4.54 -0.85
N THR A 221 -28.23 -5.86 -0.75
CA THR A 221 -29.30 -6.82 -0.52
C THR A 221 -28.81 -7.83 0.53
N GLU A 222 -29.70 -8.31 1.39
CA GLU A 222 -29.42 -9.43 2.29
C GLU A 222 -29.77 -10.74 1.59
N PHE A 223 -28.87 -11.72 1.67
CA PHE A 223 -29.05 -13.03 1.05
C PHE A 223 -29.21 -14.11 2.13
N ALA A 224 -30.14 -15.02 1.95
CA ALA A 224 -30.43 -16.08 2.94
C ALA A 224 -29.27 -17.06 3.18
N ASP A 225 -28.26 -17.07 2.30
CA ASP A 225 -27.11 -17.94 2.34
C ASP A 225 -25.80 -17.21 2.68
N GLU A 226 -25.85 -16.00 3.23
CA GLU A 226 -24.65 -15.20 3.59
C GLU A 226 -23.70 -15.97 4.53
N GLU A 227 -24.24 -16.78 5.43
CA GLU A 227 -23.49 -17.58 6.40
C GLU A 227 -23.19 -19.01 5.92
N LYS A 228 -23.61 -19.37 4.69
CA LYS A 228 -23.37 -20.71 4.15
C LYS A 228 -21.86 -20.92 3.88
N VAL A 229 -21.29 -21.93 4.50
CA VAL A 229 -19.86 -22.26 4.40
C VAL A 229 -19.59 -23.25 3.26
N ASP A 230 -20.48 -24.24 3.12
CA ASP A 230 -20.37 -25.25 2.07
C ASP A 230 -20.71 -24.65 0.71
N ILE A 231 -19.72 -24.62 -0.20
CA ILE A 231 -19.88 -24.02 -1.51
C ILE A 231 -20.25 -25.03 -2.58
N ASP A 232 -21.07 -24.60 -3.52
CA ASP A 232 -21.43 -25.42 -4.67
C ASP A 232 -20.41 -25.24 -5.80
N LEU A 233 -19.84 -26.35 -6.30
CA LEU A 233 -18.95 -26.33 -7.45
C LEU A 233 -19.75 -26.22 -8.75
N PRO A 234 -19.27 -25.45 -9.75
CA PRO A 234 -19.85 -25.46 -11.10
C PRO A 234 -19.81 -26.86 -11.71
N GLU A 235 -20.94 -27.34 -12.21
CA GLU A 235 -21.07 -28.73 -12.76
C GLU A 235 -19.99 -29.07 -13.79
N LYS A 236 -19.64 -28.10 -14.66
CA LYS A 236 -18.65 -28.32 -15.74
C LYS A 236 -17.24 -28.68 -15.25
N ILE A 237 -16.83 -28.27 -14.03
CA ILE A 237 -15.49 -28.55 -13.48
C ILE A 237 -15.47 -29.79 -12.56
N VAL A 238 -16.62 -30.27 -12.09
CA VAL A 238 -16.70 -31.36 -11.12
C VAL A 238 -15.96 -32.62 -11.61
N PRO A 239 -16.17 -33.13 -12.86
CA PRO A 239 -15.46 -34.29 -13.35
C PRO A 239 -13.94 -34.13 -13.31
N TYR A 240 -13.45 -32.98 -13.79
CA TYR A 240 -12.02 -32.65 -13.81
C TYR A 240 -11.41 -32.60 -12.40
N CYS A 241 -12.11 -31.99 -11.47
CA CYS A 241 -11.63 -31.88 -10.08
C CYS A 241 -11.62 -33.25 -9.39
N ASN A 242 -12.65 -34.07 -9.57
CA ASN A 242 -12.74 -35.41 -8.97
C ASN A 242 -11.66 -36.38 -9.50
N GLU A 243 -11.27 -36.25 -10.76
CA GLU A 243 -10.21 -37.06 -11.37
C GLU A 243 -8.81 -36.68 -10.85
N ASN A 244 -8.57 -35.36 -10.65
CA ASN A 244 -7.23 -34.83 -10.47
C ASN A 244 -6.89 -34.42 -9.03
N LEU A 245 -7.89 -34.19 -8.15
CA LEU A 245 -7.70 -33.84 -6.75
C LEU A 245 -8.25 -34.94 -5.84
N PRO A 246 -7.55 -35.36 -4.76
CA PRO A 246 -8.10 -36.30 -3.79
C PRO A 246 -9.43 -35.79 -3.21
N LEU A 247 -10.48 -36.63 -3.25
CA LEU A 247 -11.83 -36.25 -2.81
C LEU A 247 -11.87 -35.69 -1.39
N LYS A 248 -11.07 -36.22 -0.48
CA LYS A 248 -10.96 -35.72 0.90
C LYS A 248 -10.45 -34.26 0.93
N VAL A 249 -9.48 -33.94 0.08
CA VAL A 249 -8.91 -32.59 -0.01
C VAL A 249 -9.93 -31.63 -0.62
N LEU A 250 -10.59 -32.07 -1.69
CA LEU A 250 -11.66 -31.28 -2.34
C LEU A 250 -12.74 -30.92 -1.30
N GLU A 251 -13.20 -31.90 -0.52
CA GLU A 251 -14.23 -31.67 0.50
C GLU A 251 -13.76 -30.74 1.62
N GLN A 252 -12.50 -30.90 2.08
CA GLN A 252 -11.94 -30.02 3.09
C GLN A 252 -11.88 -28.55 2.62
N ILE A 253 -11.48 -28.30 1.36
CA ILE A 253 -11.43 -26.94 0.81
C ILE A 253 -12.86 -26.39 0.66
N ARG A 254 -13.79 -27.21 0.16
CA ARG A 254 -15.19 -26.83 -0.10
C ARG A 254 -15.92 -26.37 1.17
N THR A 255 -15.67 -27.03 2.31
CA THR A 255 -16.40 -26.83 3.57
C THR A 255 -15.60 -26.04 4.63
N SER A 256 -14.40 -25.57 4.34
CA SER A 256 -13.56 -24.87 5.32
C SER A 256 -14.12 -23.49 5.70
N THR A 257 -14.15 -23.18 6.99
CA THR A 257 -14.53 -21.86 7.54
C THR A 257 -13.35 -20.91 7.73
N LYS A 258 -12.11 -21.44 7.65
CA LYS A 258 -10.85 -20.71 7.91
C LYS A 258 -9.82 -21.08 6.86
N GLY A 259 -8.71 -20.39 6.85
CA GLY A 259 -7.54 -20.81 6.09
C GLY A 259 -7.16 -22.26 6.42
N LEU A 260 -6.77 -23.03 5.41
CA LEU A 260 -6.46 -24.44 5.48
C LEU A 260 -5.08 -24.67 4.90
N SER A 261 -4.22 -25.41 5.58
CA SER A 261 -2.91 -25.85 5.07
C SER A 261 -2.91 -27.36 4.88
N ILE A 262 -2.59 -27.81 3.66
CA ILE A 262 -2.60 -29.24 3.30
C ILE A 262 -1.35 -29.56 2.49
N LYS A 263 -0.77 -30.74 2.72
CA LYS A 263 0.34 -31.23 1.90
C LYS A 263 -0.16 -31.79 0.56
N LEU A 264 0.19 -31.10 -0.55
CA LEU A 264 -0.10 -31.49 -1.93
C LEU A 264 1.13 -31.31 -2.80
N PHE A 265 1.27 -32.14 -3.84
CA PHE A 265 2.37 -32.07 -4.82
C PHE A 265 3.75 -31.76 -4.20
N ASN A 266 4.03 -32.35 -3.03
CA ASN A 266 5.23 -32.20 -2.18
C ASN A 266 5.38 -30.85 -1.49
N ASN A 267 4.44 -29.92 -1.64
CA ASN A 267 4.45 -28.61 -0.98
C ASN A 267 3.45 -28.58 0.18
N ASP A 268 3.70 -27.71 1.15
CA ASP A 268 2.67 -27.24 2.08
C ASP A 268 1.86 -26.15 1.37
N VAL A 269 0.59 -26.42 1.14
CA VAL A 269 -0.29 -25.58 0.33
C VAL A 269 -1.31 -24.89 1.22
N ASP A 270 -1.28 -23.56 1.23
CA ASP A 270 -2.20 -22.72 1.99
C ASP A 270 -3.38 -22.29 1.10
N PHE A 271 -4.58 -22.62 1.55
CA PHE A 271 -5.85 -22.19 0.97
C PHE A 271 -6.41 -21.05 1.82
N GLY A 272 -6.05 -19.80 1.46
CA GLY A 272 -6.43 -18.59 2.18
C GLY A 272 -7.78 -18.00 1.73
N ASN A 273 -8.07 -16.78 2.15
CA ASN A 273 -9.30 -16.06 1.77
C ASN A 273 -9.26 -15.45 0.36
N GLY A 274 -8.09 -15.44 -0.29
CA GLY A 274 -7.90 -14.82 -1.61
C GLY A 274 -7.42 -15.79 -2.68
N GLY A 275 -6.61 -16.80 -2.35
CA GLY A 275 -6.03 -17.66 -3.37
C GLY A 275 -5.36 -18.91 -2.79
N ILE A 276 -4.68 -19.65 -3.65
CA ILE A 276 -3.82 -20.77 -3.30
C ILE A 276 -2.37 -20.32 -3.26
N HIS A 277 -1.66 -20.65 -2.17
CA HIS A 277 -0.26 -20.26 -1.99
C HIS A 277 0.58 -21.47 -1.55
N SER A 278 1.67 -21.71 -2.24
CA SER A 278 2.66 -22.71 -1.85
C SER A 278 4.03 -22.37 -2.40
N VAL A 279 5.07 -22.89 -1.77
CA VAL A 279 6.44 -22.88 -2.29
C VAL A 279 7.04 -24.27 -2.12
N TYR A 280 7.89 -24.68 -3.06
CA TYR A 280 8.65 -25.91 -2.97
C TYR A 280 9.63 -25.88 -1.80
N ALA A 281 10.34 -24.76 -1.65
CA ALA A 281 11.19 -24.46 -0.51
C ALA A 281 11.32 -22.95 -0.32
N ASN A 282 11.57 -22.52 0.92
CA ASN A 282 12.01 -21.17 1.22
C ASN A 282 13.49 -21.01 0.86
N ASN A 283 13.91 -19.78 0.52
CA ASN A 283 15.28 -19.45 0.12
C ASN A 283 15.79 -20.30 -1.06
N LEU A 284 14.96 -20.44 -2.08
CA LEU A 284 15.19 -21.25 -3.25
C LEU A 284 15.71 -20.43 -4.42
N TYR A 285 16.72 -20.94 -5.09
CA TYR A 285 17.15 -20.51 -6.43
C TYR A 285 16.95 -21.63 -7.42
N VAL A 286 16.30 -21.34 -8.56
CA VAL A 286 16.13 -22.26 -9.68
C VAL A 286 16.41 -21.50 -10.97
N GLU A 287 17.16 -22.12 -11.86
CA GLU A 287 17.48 -21.63 -13.19
C GLU A 287 17.12 -22.69 -14.23
N ALA A 288 16.53 -22.26 -15.34
CA ALA A 288 16.28 -23.10 -16.49
C ALA A 288 17.60 -23.41 -17.22
N ASP A 289 17.69 -24.60 -17.79
CA ASP A 289 18.86 -25.04 -18.56
C ASP A 289 18.43 -25.75 -19.87
N ASP A 290 19.36 -26.44 -20.52
CA ASP A 290 19.09 -27.17 -21.75
C ASP A 290 18.18 -28.40 -21.53
N GLU A 291 18.20 -28.99 -20.34
CA GLU A 291 17.41 -30.18 -19.99
C GLU A 291 16.08 -29.82 -19.33
N TYR A 292 16.03 -28.76 -18.52
CA TYR A 292 14.87 -28.34 -17.74
C TYR A 292 14.39 -26.94 -18.10
N ILE A 293 13.09 -26.75 -18.02
CA ILE A 293 12.40 -25.47 -18.25
C ILE A 293 11.64 -25.04 -17.02
N LEU A 294 11.67 -23.74 -16.73
CA LEU A 294 10.77 -23.06 -15.80
C LEU A 294 9.63 -22.41 -16.58
N MET A 295 8.39 -22.70 -16.21
CA MET A 295 7.22 -22.14 -16.87
C MET A 295 6.19 -21.71 -15.84
N ASN A 296 5.73 -20.47 -15.96
CA ASN A 296 4.58 -19.99 -15.19
C ASN A 296 3.32 -20.11 -16.04
N LYS A 297 2.37 -20.90 -15.56
CA LYS A 297 1.02 -21.03 -16.11
C LYS A 297 0.12 -20.08 -15.31
N ASP A 298 -0.39 -19.02 -15.93
CA ASP A 298 -1.11 -17.94 -15.28
C ASP A 298 -2.51 -17.81 -15.88
N ALA A 299 -3.56 -17.79 -15.06
CA ALA A 299 -4.92 -17.68 -15.55
C ALA A 299 -5.26 -16.22 -15.93
N ALA A 300 -5.57 -15.98 -17.20
CA ALA A 300 -5.83 -14.64 -17.72
C ALA A 300 -7.01 -13.96 -17.04
N SER A 301 -6.75 -12.77 -16.46
CA SER A 301 -7.79 -11.99 -15.75
C SER A 301 -8.58 -12.83 -14.76
N TYR A 302 -7.88 -13.59 -13.92
CA TYR A 302 -8.40 -14.67 -13.08
C TYR A 302 -9.73 -14.38 -12.41
N TYR A 303 -9.79 -13.45 -11.43
CA TYR A 303 -11.04 -13.16 -10.74
C TYR A 303 -12.15 -12.67 -11.66
N PRO A 304 -11.93 -11.70 -12.57
CA PRO A 304 -12.96 -11.31 -13.54
C PRO A 304 -13.50 -12.47 -14.36
N SER A 305 -12.61 -13.34 -14.84
CA SER A 305 -12.99 -14.55 -15.59
C SER A 305 -13.79 -15.52 -14.74
N MET A 306 -13.38 -15.74 -13.48
CA MET A 306 -14.09 -16.58 -12.51
C MET A 306 -15.50 -16.07 -12.23
N LEU A 307 -15.66 -14.74 -12.03
CA LEU A 307 -16.96 -14.11 -11.79
C LEU A 307 -17.93 -14.35 -12.94
N ILE A 308 -17.43 -14.36 -14.18
CA ILE A 308 -18.25 -14.59 -15.39
C ILE A 308 -18.48 -16.09 -15.61
N GLN A 309 -17.40 -16.88 -15.72
CA GLN A 309 -17.44 -18.27 -16.17
C GLN A 309 -18.12 -19.22 -15.18
N PHE A 310 -18.09 -18.88 -13.90
CA PHE A 310 -18.65 -19.69 -12.82
C PHE A 310 -19.82 -19.01 -12.10
N ALA A 311 -20.34 -17.92 -12.67
CA ALA A 311 -21.46 -17.15 -12.10
C ALA A 311 -21.25 -16.82 -10.62
N CYS A 312 -20.05 -16.32 -10.27
CA CYS A 312 -19.69 -15.91 -8.91
C CYS A 312 -19.80 -14.39 -8.69
N LEU A 313 -20.32 -13.64 -9.67
CA LEU A 313 -20.55 -12.21 -9.49
C LEU A 313 -21.54 -11.95 -8.35
N SER A 314 -21.28 -10.92 -7.56
CA SER A 314 -22.21 -10.52 -6.50
C SER A 314 -23.63 -10.37 -7.03
N ARG A 315 -24.59 -10.99 -6.38
CA ARG A 315 -26.02 -10.90 -6.71
C ARG A 315 -26.63 -9.52 -6.42
N ALA A 316 -25.86 -8.65 -5.74
CA ALA A 316 -26.20 -7.24 -5.59
C ALA A 316 -26.10 -6.45 -6.92
N VAL A 317 -25.39 -6.96 -7.93
CA VAL A 317 -25.35 -6.43 -9.29
C VAL A 317 -26.62 -6.87 -10.01
N THR A 318 -27.53 -5.91 -10.25
CA THR A 318 -28.86 -6.21 -10.82
C THR A 318 -28.82 -6.64 -12.28
N ASP A 319 -27.82 -6.18 -13.03
CA ASP A 319 -27.59 -6.56 -14.42
C ASP A 319 -26.15 -7.08 -14.63
N PRO A 320 -25.94 -8.40 -14.59
CA PRO A 320 -24.61 -8.99 -14.80
C PRO A 320 -24.00 -8.70 -16.17
N SER A 321 -24.79 -8.33 -17.17
CA SER A 321 -24.29 -8.02 -18.51
C SER A 321 -23.38 -6.79 -18.51
N VAL A 322 -23.59 -5.84 -17.59
CA VAL A 322 -22.73 -4.66 -17.41
C VAL A 322 -21.28 -5.10 -17.10
N PHE A 323 -21.09 -6.05 -16.17
CA PHE A 323 -19.77 -6.55 -15.82
C PHE A 323 -19.11 -7.27 -16.99
N LYS A 324 -19.88 -8.10 -17.71
CA LYS A 324 -19.38 -8.81 -18.89
C LYS A 324 -18.97 -7.84 -20.00
N ASN A 325 -19.76 -6.80 -20.28
CA ASN A 325 -19.44 -5.80 -21.29
C ASN A 325 -18.15 -5.04 -20.96
N ILE A 326 -17.92 -4.70 -19.69
CA ILE A 326 -16.66 -4.09 -19.20
C ILE A 326 -15.48 -5.03 -19.46
N TYR A 327 -15.66 -6.33 -19.18
CA TYR A 327 -14.66 -7.35 -19.43
C TYR A 327 -14.32 -7.47 -20.92
N ASP A 328 -15.32 -7.63 -21.77
CA ASP A 328 -15.14 -7.79 -23.22
C ASP A 328 -14.45 -6.57 -23.83
N GLU A 329 -14.89 -5.36 -23.46
CA GLU A 329 -14.26 -4.11 -23.88
C GLU A 329 -12.81 -4.01 -23.43
N ARG A 330 -12.51 -4.39 -22.17
CA ARG A 330 -11.12 -4.40 -21.68
C ARG A 330 -10.25 -5.34 -22.50
N ILE A 331 -10.74 -6.56 -22.81
CA ILE A 331 -9.98 -7.52 -23.61
C ILE A 331 -9.75 -6.97 -25.03
N TYR A 332 -10.78 -6.37 -25.64
CA TYR A 332 -10.64 -5.71 -26.94
C TYR A 332 -9.58 -4.61 -26.89
N LEU A 333 -9.69 -3.68 -25.94
CA LEU A 333 -8.74 -2.56 -25.80
C LEU A 333 -7.31 -3.04 -25.42
N LYS A 334 -7.16 -4.14 -24.64
CA LYS A 334 -5.84 -4.71 -24.31
C LYS A 334 -5.06 -5.09 -25.56
N HIS A 335 -5.74 -5.64 -26.57
CA HIS A 335 -5.12 -6.18 -27.78
C HIS A 335 -5.17 -5.22 -28.98
N LYS A 336 -5.86 -4.08 -28.87
CA LYS A 336 -5.92 -3.09 -29.94
C LYS A 336 -4.53 -2.44 -30.13
N PRO A 337 -3.95 -2.49 -31.36
CA PRO A 337 -2.81 -1.64 -31.69
C PRO A 337 -3.26 -0.18 -31.78
N ASP A 338 -2.35 0.75 -31.64
CA ASP A 338 -2.59 2.21 -31.87
C ASP A 338 -3.78 2.79 -31.09
N LYS A 339 -3.80 2.54 -29.77
CA LYS A 339 -4.80 3.11 -28.86
C LYS A 339 -4.64 4.62 -28.74
N THR A 340 -5.78 5.34 -28.72
CA THR A 340 -5.81 6.72 -28.26
C THR A 340 -5.57 6.78 -26.74
N GLN A 341 -5.20 7.96 -26.23
CA GLN A 341 -5.04 8.16 -24.79
C GLN A 341 -6.34 7.87 -24.02
N GLU A 342 -7.49 8.22 -24.58
CA GLU A 342 -8.80 7.94 -23.97
C GLU A 342 -9.08 6.43 -23.89
N GLU A 343 -8.76 5.68 -24.93
CA GLU A 343 -8.89 4.21 -24.93
C GLU A 343 -7.96 3.54 -23.93
N GLU A 344 -6.76 4.07 -23.76
CA GLU A 344 -5.83 3.59 -22.75
C GLU A 344 -6.35 3.88 -21.34
N ASP A 345 -6.83 5.08 -21.08
CA ASP A 345 -7.47 5.47 -19.83
C ASP A 345 -8.70 4.56 -19.54
N PHE A 346 -9.54 4.27 -20.52
CA PHE A 346 -10.69 3.35 -20.37
C PHE A 346 -10.25 1.91 -20.10
N GLN A 347 -9.22 1.44 -20.76
CA GLN A 347 -8.67 0.10 -20.50
C GLN A 347 -8.18 -0.05 -19.05
N LEU A 348 -7.50 0.98 -18.52
CA LEU A 348 -7.06 1.01 -17.13
C LEU A 348 -8.24 1.11 -16.14
N ALA A 349 -9.24 1.96 -16.44
CA ALA A 349 -10.45 2.07 -15.63
C ALA A 349 -11.23 0.74 -15.59
N ASN A 350 -11.39 0.09 -16.73
CA ASN A 350 -12.03 -1.24 -16.81
C ASN A 350 -11.27 -2.27 -15.98
N LYS A 351 -9.92 -2.28 -16.05
CA LYS A 351 -9.09 -3.16 -15.22
C LYS A 351 -9.33 -2.93 -13.73
N LEU A 352 -9.44 -1.67 -13.31
CA LEU A 352 -9.70 -1.32 -11.92
C LEU A 352 -11.10 -1.80 -11.49
N VAL A 353 -12.14 -1.54 -12.27
CA VAL A 353 -13.51 -1.99 -11.99
C VAL A 353 -13.54 -3.51 -11.82
N LEU A 354 -13.01 -4.24 -12.78
CA LEU A 354 -13.03 -5.70 -12.80
C LEU A 354 -12.28 -6.33 -11.61
N ASN A 355 -11.08 -5.82 -11.30
CA ASN A 355 -10.28 -6.37 -10.21
C ASN A 355 -10.83 -6.02 -8.82
N THR A 356 -11.40 -4.81 -8.67
CA THR A 356 -11.96 -4.36 -7.39
C THR A 356 -13.24 -5.12 -7.03
N THR A 357 -14.01 -5.55 -8.02
CA THR A 357 -15.34 -6.18 -7.82
C THR A 357 -15.27 -7.41 -6.91
N PHE A 358 -14.28 -8.28 -7.10
CA PHE A 358 -14.12 -9.47 -6.27
C PHE A 358 -13.89 -9.12 -4.80
N GLY A 359 -12.87 -8.29 -4.50
CA GLY A 359 -12.55 -7.88 -3.13
C GLY A 359 -13.69 -7.09 -2.46
N ALA A 360 -14.38 -6.24 -3.25
CA ALA A 360 -15.52 -5.47 -2.77
C ALA A 360 -16.72 -6.34 -2.36
N SER A 361 -16.92 -7.50 -3.00
CA SER A 361 -18.00 -8.42 -2.65
C SER A 361 -17.82 -9.08 -1.28
N GLY A 362 -16.60 -9.11 -0.75
CA GLY A 362 -16.30 -9.59 0.62
C GLY A 362 -16.43 -8.52 1.71
N ASN A 363 -16.66 -7.25 1.36
CA ASN A 363 -16.67 -6.14 2.33
C ASN A 363 -18.10 -5.74 2.72
N LYS A 364 -18.48 -6.00 3.98
CA LYS A 364 -19.82 -5.74 4.54
C LYS A 364 -20.29 -4.27 4.48
N TYR A 365 -19.39 -3.32 4.26
CA TYR A 365 -19.71 -1.89 4.21
C TYR A 365 -20.00 -1.39 2.79
N LEU A 366 -19.95 -2.28 1.78
CA LEU A 366 -20.13 -1.94 0.37
C LEU A 366 -21.44 -2.51 -0.17
N ASP A 367 -22.01 -1.85 -1.18
CA ASP A 367 -23.25 -2.28 -1.85
C ASP A 367 -23.06 -3.59 -2.63
N LEU A 368 -21.81 -3.95 -2.95
CA LEU A 368 -21.45 -5.22 -3.62
C LEU A 368 -21.39 -6.42 -2.66
N TYR A 369 -21.59 -6.25 -1.36
CA TYR A 369 -21.41 -7.32 -0.38
C TYR A 369 -22.27 -8.54 -0.69
N ASP A 370 -21.61 -9.67 -0.91
CA ASP A 370 -22.19 -11.00 -1.12
C ASP A 370 -21.14 -12.04 -0.67
N PRO A 371 -21.05 -12.32 0.63
CA PRO A 371 -19.96 -13.12 1.20
C PRO A 371 -19.98 -14.57 0.70
N TYR A 372 -21.16 -15.13 0.38
CA TYR A 372 -21.25 -16.44 -0.20
C TYR A 372 -20.59 -16.51 -1.59
N GLN A 373 -20.92 -15.59 -2.49
CA GLN A 373 -20.33 -15.56 -3.83
C GLN A 373 -18.83 -15.23 -3.80
N CYS A 374 -18.39 -14.37 -2.88
CA CYS A 374 -16.98 -14.10 -2.67
C CYS A 374 -16.21 -15.37 -2.25
N THR A 375 -16.73 -16.09 -1.24
CA THR A 375 -16.16 -17.34 -0.75
C THR A 375 -16.18 -18.43 -1.83
N ARG A 376 -17.30 -18.56 -2.53
CA ARG A 376 -17.47 -19.52 -3.63
C ARG A 376 -16.46 -19.27 -4.74
N CYS A 377 -16.31 -18.04 -5.20
CA CYS A 377 -15.31 -17.67 -6.22
C CYS A 377 -13.90 -18.10 -5.80
N CYS A 378 -13.50 -17.76 -4.57
CA CYS A 378 -12.20 -18.11 -4.03
C CYS A 378 -11.98 -19.63 -3.99
N ARG A 379 -12.91 -20.40 -3.39
CA ARG A 379 -12.78 -21.85 -3.22
C ARG A 379 -12.83 -22.62 -4.53
N VAL A 380 -13.72 -22.24 -5.46
CA VAL A 380 -13.78 -22.82 -6.80
C VAL A 380 -12.43 -22.66 -7.51
N GLY A 381 -11.86 -21.47 -7.48
CA GLY A 381 -10.56 -21.21 -8.08
C GLY A 381 -9.43 -22.00 -7.45
N GLN A 382 -9.38 -22.06 -6.12
CA GLN A 382 -8.40 -22.85 -5.36
C GLN A 382 -8.46 -24.33 -5.72
N ILE A 383 -9.66 -24.93 -5.72
CA ILE A 383 -9.86 -26.34 -6.06
C ILE A 383 -9.42 -26.61 -7.49
N PHE A 384 -9.84 -25.76 -8.43
CA PHE A 384 -9.61 -25.99 -9.84
C PHE A 384 -8.13 -25.81 -10.23
N LEU A 385 -7.43 -24.85 -9.63
CA LEU A 385 -5.99 -24.66 -9.84
C LEU A 385 -5.16 -25.76 -9.16
N ALA A 386 -5.54 -26.19 -7.94
CA ALA A 386 -4.91 -27.33 -7.26
C ALA A 386 -5.06 -28.61 -8.05
N SER A 387 -6.22 -28.82 -8.71
CA SER A 387 -6.46 -29.97 -9.58
C SER A 387 -5.49 -30.01 -10.77
N LEU A 388 -5.21 -28.86 -11.38
CA LEU A 388 -4.20 -28.74 -12.46
C LEU A 388 -2.80 -29.09 -11.96
N ALA A 389 -2.38 -28.51 -10.83
CA ALA A 389 -1.07 -28.79 -10.24
C ALA A 389 -0.90 -30.28 -9.92
N CYS A 390 -1.91 -30.93 -9.32
CA CYS A 390 -1.91 -32.35 -9.03
C CYS A 390 -1.84 -33.19 -10.32
N LYS A 391 -2.58 -32.80 -11.38
CA LYS A 391 -2.54 -33.47 -12.69
C LYS A 391 -1.14 -33.44 -13.30
N MET A 392 -0.50 -32.27 -13.28
CA MET A 392 0.86 -32.08 -13.82
C MET A 392 1.88 -32.94 -13.08
N VAL A 393 1.86 -32.91 -11.73
CA VAL A 393 2.79 -33.74 -10.93
C VAL A 393 2.58 -35.25 -11.13
N LYS A 394 1.34 -35.67 -11.32
CA LYS A 394 1.00 -37.07 -11.59
C LYS A 394 1.42 -37.54 -12.99
N GLY A 395 1.25 -36.68 -13.99
CA GLY A 395 1.41 -37.04 -15.41
C GLY A 395 2.82 -36.78 -15.95
N ILE A 396 3.65 -36.00 -15.29
CA ILE A 396 4.95 -35.58 -15.83
C ILE A 396 6.08 -35.98 -14.88
N PRO A 397 6.95 -36.92 -15.31
CA PRO A 397 8.08 -37.37 -14.50
C PRO A 397 9.03 -36.19 -14.14
N ASN A 398 9.44 -36.13 -12.87
CA ASN A 398 10.35 -35.12 -12.32
C ASN A 398 9.84 -33.67 -12.41
N LEU A 399 8.53 -33.47 -12.60
CA LEU A 399 7.96 -32.12 -12.49
C LEU A 399 7.88 -31.72 -11.02
N GLN A 400 8.32 -30.49 -10.75
CA GLN A 400 8.23 -29.84 -9.45
C GLN A 400 7.37 -28.57 -9.56
N VAL A 401 6.43 -28.41 -8.65
CA VAL A 401 5.69 -27.14 -8.47
C VAL A 401 6.54 -26.25 -7.59
N ILE A 402 7.20 -25.27 -8.20
CA ILE A 402 8.07 -24.34 -7.48
C ILE A 402 7.26 -23.39 -6.62
N GLN A 403 6.14 -22.90 -7.18
CA GLN A 403 5.25 -21.95 -6.51
C GLN A 403 3.83 -22.05 -7.04
N THR A 404 2.83 -21.89 -6.15
CA THR A 404 1.48 -21.45 -6.52
C THR A 404 1.22 -20.09 -5.90
N ASN A 405 0.66 -19.16 -6.66
CA ASN A 405 0.41 -17.81 -6.16
C ASN A 405 -0.88 -17.22 -6.77
N THR A 406 -1.98 -17.44 -6.09
CA THR A 406 -3.33 -16.97 -6.41
C THR A 406 -3.89 -17.51 -7.72
N ASP A 407 -3.35 -17.12 -8.85
CA ASP A 407 -3.83 -17.35 -10.22
C ASP A 407 -2.83 -18.09 -11.12
N GLY A 408 -1.64 -18.39 -10.59
CA GLY A 408 -0.57 -19.00 -11.35
C GLY A 408 0.09 -20.19 -10.66
N ILE A 409 0.67 -21.05 -11.49
CA ILE A 409 1.49 -22.20 -11.09
C ILE A 409 2.83 -22.09 -11.79
N LEU A 410 3.91 -21.91 -11.03
CA LEU A 410 5.28 -21.97 -11.56
C LEU A 410 5.79 -23.40 -11.42
N VAL A 411 6.11 -24.02 -12.54
CA VAL A 411 6.59 -25.40 -12.62
C VAL A 411 8.00 -25.49 -13.21
N TYR A 412 8.79 -26.44 -12.70
CA TYR A 412 10.12 -26.81 -13.19
C TYR A 412 10.09 -28.27 -13.62
N PHE A 413 10.43 -28.56 -14.87
CA PHE A 413 10.23 -29.89 -15.43
C PHE A 413 11.15 -30.14 -16.64
N PRO A 414 11.41 -31.43 -17.03
CA PRO A 414 12.22 -31.74 -18.19
C PRO A 414 11.61 -31.19 -19.48
N ARG A 415 12.38 -30.43 -20.24
CA ARG A 415 11.98 -29.71 -21.47
C ARG A 415 11.25 -30.58 -22.50
N LYS A 416 11.60 -31.84 -22.60
CA LYS A 416 10.94 -32.82 -23.51
C LYS A 416 9.46 -33.01 -23.24
N TYR A 417 8.97 -32.68 -22.05
CA TYR A 417 7.55 -32.79 -21.65
C TYR A 417 6.77 -31.49 -21.79
N LYS A 418 7.35 -30.46 -22.40
CA LYS A 418 6.66 -29.15 -22.56
C LYS A 418 5.29 -29.32 -23.21
N TYR A 419 5.18 -30.14 -24.25
CA TYR A 419 3.92 -30.41 -24.95
C TYR A 419 2.81 -30.95 -24.04
N LEU A 420 3.16 -31.80 -23.04
CA LEU A 420 2.19 -32.31 -22.06
C LEU A 420 1.71 -31.23 -21.10
N VAL A 421 2.62 -30.35 -20.65
CA VAL A 421 2.26 -29.20 -19.80
C VAL A 421 1.32 -28.26 -20.53
N ASP A 422 1.60 -28.01 -21.82
CA ASP A 422 0.76 -27.17 -22.68
C ASP A 422 -0.63 -27.82 -22.91
N GLU A 423 -0.68 -29.13 -23.18
CA GLU A 423 -1.93 -29.91 -23.35
C GLU A 423 -2.78 -29.85 -22.08
N MET A 424 -2.19 -30.08 -20.90
CA MET A 424 -2.91 -30.02 -19.62
C MET A 424 -3.42 -28.61 -19.32
N GLY A 425 -2.67 -27.56 -19.64
CA GLY A 425 -3.11 -26.17 -19.54
C GLY A 425 -4.25 -25.87 -20.50
N GLN A 426 -4.20 -26.37 -21.73
CA GLN A 426 -5.27 -26.18 -22.72
C GLN A 426 -6.55 -26.93 -22.32
N GLU A 427 -6.45 -28.15 -21.77
CA GLU A 427 -7.60 -28.89 -21.24
C GLU A 427 -8.25 -28.11 -20.09
N TRP A 428 -7.45 -27.60 -19.14
CA TRP A 428 -7.95 -26.77 -18.06
C TRP A 428 -8.69 -25.53 -18.60
N SER A 429 -8.13 -24.87 -19.62
CA SER A 429 -8.75 -23.72 -20.30
C SER A 429 -10.07 -24.11 -20.97
N ASN A 430 -10.14 -25.25 -21.64
CA ASN A 430 -11.35 -25.71 -22.31
C ASN A 430 -12.46 -26.03 -21.30
N VAL A 431 -12.13 -26.65 -20.16
CA VAL A 431 -13.10 -26.98 -19.10
C VAL A 431 -13.60 -25.71 -18.40
N SER A 432 -12.72 -24.78 -18.09
CA SER A 432 -13.08 -23.54 -17.36
C SER A 432 -13.75 -22.49 -18.25
N GLY A 433 -13.32 -22.38 -19.49
CA GLY A 433 -13.56 -21.24 -20.35
C GLY A 433 -12.67 -20.03 -20.01
N ILE A 434 -11.58 -20.25 -19.26
CA ILE A 434 -10.59 -19.24 -18.85
C ILE A 434 -9.29 -19.53 -19.58
N ASN A 435 -8.73 -18.53 -20.26
CA ASN A 435 -7.47 -18.71 -20.96
C ASN A 435 -6.31 -18.84 -19.96
N MET A 436 -5.41 -19.78 -20.23
CA MET A 436 -4.13 -19.92 -19.54
C MET A 436 -3.06 -19.22 -20.37
N GLU A 437 -2.37 -18.27 -19.77
CA GLU A 437 -1.22 -17.57 -20.37
C GLU A 437 0.07 -18.26 -19.89
N ASP A 438 1.07 -18.34 -20.76
CA ASP A 438 2.33 -19.00 -20.50
C ASP A 438 3.45 -17.96 -20.48
N ASP A 439 4.19 -17.93 -19.38
CA ASP A 439 5.44 -17.17 -19.28
C ASP A 439 6.60 -18.16 -19.11
N VAL A 440 7.53 -18.16 -20.04
CA VAL A 440 8.81 -18.85 -19.86
C VAL A 440 9.67 -18.02 -18.92
N VAL A 441 10.20 -18.66 -17.90
CA VAL A 441 11.03 -18.03 -16.87
C VAL A 441 12.45 -18.57 -17.01
N GLU A 442 13.45 -17.68 -17.01
CA GLU A 442 14.84 -18.05 -17.05
C GLU A 442 15.33 -18.48 -15.67
N LYS A 443 15.01 -17.69 -14.66
CA LYS A 443 15.46 -17.92 -13.27
C LYS A 443 14.53 -17.27 -12.24
N ILE A 444 14.49 -17.87 -11.05
CA ILE A 444 13.77 -17.35 -9.88
C ILE A 444 14.62 -17.40 -8.62
N TRP A 445 14.63 -16.32 -7.87
CA TRP A 445 15.04 -16.26 -6.46
C TRP A 445 13.79 -16.08 -5.61
N GLN A 446 13.53 -17.05 -4.75
CA GLN A 446 12.35 -17.08 -3.92
C GLN A 446 12.75 -17.19 -2.46
N ARG A 447 12.52 -16.14 -1.67
CA ARG A 447 12.64 -16.21 -0.23
C ARG A 447 11.48 -16.97 0.40
N ASP A 448 10.28 -16.62 -0.03
CA ASP A 448 9.01 -17.24 0.33
C ASP A 448 7.95 -16.90 -0.76
N VAL A 449 6.72 -17.37 -0.59
CA VAL A 449 5.63 -17.17 -1.57
C VAL A 449 5.30 -15.69 -1.85
N ASN A 450 5.58 -14.80 -0.91
CA ASN A 450 5.29 -13.37 -1.02
C ASN A 450 6.51 -12.51 -1.34
N ASN A 451 7.71 -13.10 -1.30
CA ASN A 451 8.98 -12.40 -1.53
C ASN A 451 9.80 -13.16 -2.54
N TYR A 452 9.74 -12.76 -3.80
CA TYR A 452 10.49 -13.36 -4.89
C TYR A 452 10.80 -12.38 -6.01
N LEU A 453 11.84 -12.70 -6.76
CA LEU A 453 12.24 -12.06 -8.00
C LEU A 453 12.38 -13.14 -9.07
N LEU A 454 11.77 -12.94 -10.22
CA LEU A 454 11.96 -13.82 -11.38
C LEU A 454 12.32 -13.03 -12.63
N VAL A 455 13.13 -13.63 -13.46
CA VAL A 455 13.52 -13.13 -14.79
C VAL A 455 12.79 -13.98 -15.82
N LYS A 456 11.95 -13.35 -16.63
CA LYS A 456 11.27 -13.99 -17.75
C LYS A 456 12.19 -14.01 -18.99
N GLU A 457 11.90 -14.88 -19.91
CA GLU A 457 12.52 -14.88 -21.23
C GLU A 457 12.52 -13.48 -21.84
N GLY A 458 13.69 -13.05 -22.37
CA GLY A 458 13.90 -11.68 -22.85
C GLY A 458 14.26 -10.67 -21.76
N GLY A 459 14.63 -11.11 -20.56
CA GLY A 459 15.20 -10.27 -19.51
C GLY A 459 14.19 -9.44 -18.70
N LYS A 460 12.87 -9.64 -18.92
CA LYS A 460 11.85 -8.91 -18.16
C LYS A 460 11.77 -9.42 -16.72
N ILE A 461 11.92 -8.51 -15.76
CA ILE A 461 11.93 -8.82 -14.34
C ILE A 461 10.52 -8.66 -13.74
N LYS A 462 10.05 -9.66 -12.96
CA LYS A 462 8.88 -9.58 -12.09
C LYS A 462 9.35 -9.68 -10.64
N ARG A 463 8.89 -8.75 -9.81
CA ARG A 463 9.28 -8.66 -8.39
C ARG A 463 8.05 -8.69 -7.50
N LYS A 464 8.18 -9.26 -6.30
CA LYS A 464 7.12 -9.23 -5.28
C LYS A 464 7.72 -9.11 -3.87
N GLY A 465 6.99 -8.43 -2.99
CA GLY A 465 7.39 -8.27 -1.59
C GLY A 465 8.61 -7.37 -1.41
N LEU A 466 9.61 -7.82 -0.71
CA LEU A 466 10.86 -7.09 -0.43
C LEU A 466 11.60 -6.59 -1.69
N TRP A 467 11.31 -7.15 -2.85
CA TRP A 467 11.94 -6.83 -4.13
C TRP A 467 11.15 -5.81 -4.96
N LEU A 468 10.01 -5.34 -4.46
CA LEU A 468 9.07 -4.48 -5.21
C LEU A 468 9.51 -3.03 -5.37
N MET A 469 10.44 -2.55 -4.58
CA MET A 469 10.74 -1.12 -4.50
C MET A 469 11.50 -0.60 -5.73
N GLU A 470 10.81 -0.59 -6.87
CA GLU A 470 11.34 0.01 -8.09
C GLU A 470 11.05 1.49 -8.21
N THR A 471 10.06 2.00 -7.47
CA THR A 471 9.60 3.36 -7.70
C THR A 471 8.80 3.92 -6.52
N TRP A 472 9.43 4.75 -5.75
CA TRP A 472 8.80 5.71 -4.84
C TRP A 472 7.81 6.64 -5.55
N THR A 473 8.01 6.86 -6.84
CA THR A 473 7.40 7.93 -7.63
C THR A 473 6.40 7.47 -8.68
N LYS A 474 6.04 6.16 -8.77
CA LYS A 474 4.99 5.75 -9.71
C LYS A 474 3.61 6.11 -9.18
N PRO A 475 2.82 6.91 -9.92
CA PRO A 475 1.43 7.19 -9.56
C PRO A 475 0.65 5.90 -9.31
N GLY A 476 -0.08 5.84 -8.19
CA GLY A 476 -0.91 4.68 -7.84
C GLY A 476 -0.21 3.56 -7.09
N TYR A 477 1.08 3.66 -6.77
CA TYR A 477 1.74 2.77 -5.81
C TYR A 477 1.69 3.40 -4.42
N PHE A 478 1.14 2.66 -3.47
CA PHE A 478 1.15 3.06 -2.07
C PHE A 478 2.57 2.95 -1.53
N LEU A 479 3.04 4.02 -0.93
CA LEU A 479 4.36 4.07 -0.32
C LEU A 479 4.38 3.16 0.90
N ILE A 480 5.08 2.04 0.80
CA ILE A 480 5.36 1.18 1.95
C ILE A 480 6.50 1.84 2.71
N SER A 481 6.28 2.11 4.00
CA SER A 481 7.33 2.65 4.87
C SER A 481 8.55 1.72 4.88
N PRO A 482 9.73 2.14 4.43
CA PRO A 482 10.86 1.25 4.32
C PRO A 482 11.49 1.00 5.70
N LEU A 483 11.34 -0.22 6.17
CA LEU A 483 12.14 -0.74 7.28
C LEU A 483 13.57 -1.13 6.82
N THR A 484 13.81 -1.13 5.51
CA THR A 484 15.10 -1.45 4.89
C THR A 484 15.38 -0.38 3.84
N ALA A 485 16.54 0.24 3.90
CA ALA A 485 16.96 1.25 2.96
C ALA A 485 16.93 0.73 1.51
N TYR A 486 16.51 1.57 0.58
CA TYR A 486 16.32 1.17 -0.81
C TYR A 486 17.64 0.77 -1.50
N VAL A 487 18.75 1.42 -1.14
CA VAL A 487 20.08 1.07 -1.67
C VAL A 487 20.42 -0.41 -1.47
N SER A 488 20.03 -1.01 -0.33
CA SER A 488 20.26 -2.44 -0.08
C SER A 488 19.42 -3.33 -0.99
N GLN A 489 18.19 -2.94 -1.29
CA GLN A 489 17.33 -3.68 -2.23
C GLN A 489 17.82 -3.53 -3.68
N LYS A 490 18.20 -2.32 -4.07
CA LYS A 490 18.80 -2.00 -5.38
C LYS A 490 20.07 -2.83 -5.64
N ALA A 491 20.95 -2.90 -4.63
CA ALA A 491 22.16 -3.70 -4.70
C ALA A 491 21.87 -5.20 -4.80
N ALA A 492 20.94 -5.72 -4.00
CA ALA A 492 20.55 -7.11 -4.08
C ALA A 492 19.95 -7.49 -5.44
N ILE A 493 19.10 -6.63 -6.02
CA ILE A 493 18.49 -6.86 -7.33
C ILE A 493 19.56 -6.87 -8.42
N LYS A 494 20.46 -5.87 -8.47
CA LYS A 494 21.54 -5.81 -9.46
C LYS A 494 22.46 -7.02 -9.36
N TYR A 495 22.77 -7.48 -8.14
CA TYR A 495 23.55 -8.70 -7.95
C TYR A 495 22.85 -9.93 -8.55
N LEU A 496 21.57 -10.13 -8.24
CA LEU A 496 20.81 -11.29 -8.70
C LEU A 496 20.58 -11.29 -10.22
N VAL A 497 20.36 -10.13 -10.81
CA VAL A 497 20.00 -10.00 -12.23
C VAL A 497 21.24 -9.88 -13.11
N ASP A 498 22.15 -8.99 -12.74
CA ASP A 498 23.25 -8.54 -13.58
C ASP A 498 24.63 -9.04 -13.09
N GLY A 499 24.69 -9.67 -11.89
CA GLY A 499 25.93 -10.14 -11.29
C GLY A 499 26.84 -9.00 -10.76
N VAL A 500 26.31 -7.77 -10.61
CA VAL A 500 27.07 -6.63 -10.12
C VAL A 500 27.31 -6.77 -8.61
N ASP A 501 28.54 -6.53 -8.16
CA ASP A 501 28.89 -6.59 -6.75
C ASP A 501 28.03 -5.62 -5.94
N PRO A 502 27.36 -6.08 -4.86
CA PRO A 502 26.58 -5.22 -3.99
C PRO A 502 27.35 -4.04 -3.41
N VAL A 503 28.64 -4.23 -3.12
CA VAL A 503 29.52 -3.17 -2.63
C VAL A 503 29.66 -2.05 -3.67
N GLU A 504 29.89 -2.41 -4.92
CA GLU A 504 29.99 -1.45 -6.03
C GLU A 504 28.70 -0.64 -6.18
N THR A 505 27.54 -1.33 -6.16
CA THR A 505 26.25 -0.66 -6.28
C THR A 505 26.00 0.33 -5.13
N ILE A 506 26.36 -0.03 -3.88
CA ILE A 506 26.10 0.79 -2.71
C ILE A 506 27.06 2.00 -2.67
N ILE A 507 28.33 1.81 -3.02
CA ILE A 507 29.33 2.90 -2.98
C ILE A 507 29.11 3.92 -4.11
N LEU A 508 28.63 3.48 -5.26
CA LEU A 508 28.37 4.34 -6.42
C LEU A 508 27.00 5.01 -6.38
N ASP A 509 26.16 4.69 -5.40
CA ASP A 509 24.86 5.35 -5.25
C ASP A 509 25.06 6.74 -4.65
N ASP A 510 24.47 7.76 -5.27
CA ASP A 510 24.56 9.17 -4.85
C ASP A 510 23.20 9.78 -4.47
N ASP A 511 22.13 8.98 -4.43
CA ASP A 511 20.83 9.42 -3.94
C ASP A 511 20.71 9.22 -2.42
N LEU A 512 20.75 10.30 -1.68
CA LEU A 512 20.64 10.25 -0.21
C LEU A 512 19.36 9.56 0.27
N LEU A 513 18.26 9.69 -0.46
CA LEU A 513 16.99 9.05 -0.11
C LEU A 513 17.10 7.52 -0.12
N ASP A 514 17.92 6.95 -0.99
CA ASP A 514 18.14 5.51 -1.09
C ASP A 514 18.78 4.90 0.16
N PHE A 515 19.53 5.69 0.92
CA PHE A 515 20.13 5.32 2.20
C PHE A 515 19.19 5.54 3.39
N CYS A 516 18.10 6.26 3.20
CA CYS A 516 17.19 6.60 4.29
C CYS A 516 16.28 5.44 4.70
N MET A 517 15.99 5.38 5.99
CA MET A 517 15.01 4.50 6.62
C MET A 517 14.01 5.32 7.41
N THR A 518 12.76 4.87 7.48
CA THR A 518 11.71 5.56 8.25
C THR A 518 11.48 4.86 9.58
N CYS A 519 11.55 5.62 10.66
CA CYS A 519 11.39 5.17 12.02
C CYS A 519 10.17 5.85 12.66
N LYS A 520 9.16 5.08 13.09
CA LYS A 520 7.95 5.61 13.74
C LYS A 520 7.65 4.95 15.07
N LYS A 521 7.01 5.69 15.98
CA LYS A 521 6.73 5.22 17.35
C LYS A 521 5.78 4.02 17.42
N GLY A 522 4.78 3.93 16.54
CA GLY A 522 3.65 3.01 16.66
C GLY A 522 2.60 3.43 17.72
N PRO A 523 1.34 2.94 17.62
CA PRO A 523 0.22 3.45 18.40
C PRO A 523 0.33 3.17 19.91
N THR A 524 0.97 2.07 20.31
CA THR A 524 1.10 1.66 21.73
C THR A 524 2.24 2.32 22.49
N TYR A 525 3.08 3.11 21.80
CA TYR A 525 4.24 3.77 22.37
C TYR A 525 4.01 5.28 22.52
N ARG A 526 4.63 5.90 23.54
CA ARG A 526 4.52 7.34 23.80
C ARG A 526 5.43 8.18 22.90
N GLY A 527 6.62 7.67 22.56
CA GLY A 527 7.60 8.41 21.78
C GLY A 527 8.73 7.55 21.26
N VAL A 528 9.65 8.21 20.59
CA VAL A 528 10.95 7.69 20.17
C VAL A 528 12.04 8.48 20.89
N VAL A 529 13.05 7.81 21.41
CA VAL A 529 14.23 8.45 22.01
C VAL A 529 15.50 7.88 21.38
N GLN A 530 16.49 8.73 21.20
CA GLN A 530 17.85 8.35 20.86
C GLN A 530 18.69 8.32 22.13
N LYS A 531 19.46 7.25 22.34
CA LYS A 531 20.42 7.14 23.44
C LYS A 531 21.82 7.34 22.89
N PHE A 532 22.52 8.33 23.39
CA PHE A 532 23.86 8.68 22.96
C PHE A 532 24.94 7.92 23.77
N SER A 533 26.16 7.86 23.25
CA SER A 533 27.27 7.12 23.89
C SER A 533 27.69 7.70 25.23
N ASP A 534 27.49 9.00 25.48
CA ASP A 534 27.76 9.70 26.74
C ASP A 534 26.65 9.50 27.79
N GLY A 535 25.57 8.78 27.43
CA GLY A 535 24.47 8.44 28.33
C GLY A 535 23.32 9.43 28.33
N HIS A 536 23.40 10.57 27.62
CA HIS A 536 22.24 11.42 27.46
C HIS A 536 21.20 10.84 26.49
N GLU A 537 19.96 11.26 26.65
CA GLU A 537 18.82 10.85 25.83
C GLU A 537 18.17 12.05 25.19
N GLU A 538 17.83 11.95 23.92
CA GLU A 538 17.08 12.96 23.18
C GLU A 538 15.75 12.40 22.73
N THR A 539 14.66 13.13 22.98
CA THR A 539 13.34 12.81 22.47
C THR A 539 13.24 13.25 21.01
N LEU A 540 12.93 12.31 20.14
CA LEU A 540 12.77 12.54 18.71
C LEU A 540 11.30 12.71 18.34
N PHE A 541 11.03 13.08 17.09
CA PHE A 541 9.70 13.15 16.52
C PHE A 541 8.99 11.78 16.56
N LYS A 542 7.67 11.77 16.40
CA LYS A 542 6.88 10.53 16.31
C LYS A 542 7.24 9.72 15.08
N CYS A 543 7.65 10.39 14.00
CA CYS A 543 8.20 9.82 12.78
C CYS A 543 9.52 10.50 12.46
N ASN A 544 10.56 9.74 12.10
CA ASN A 544 11.88 10.26 11.78
C ASN A 544 12.44 9.54 10.57
N ARG A 545 13.16 10.26 9.74
CA ARG A 545 14.04 9.73 8.71
C ARG A 545 15.44 9.59 9.28
N ILE A 546 16.08 8.45 9.07
CA ILE A 546 17.38 8.14 9.62
C ILE A 546 18.29 7.48 8.59
N ILE A 547 19.59 7.64 8.76
CA ILE A 547 20.63 6.86 8.08
C ILE A 547 21.51 6.14 9.09
N ALA A 548 22.22 5.10 8.63
CA ALA A 548 23.30 4.49 9.40
C ALA A 548 24.54 5.39 9.34
N THR A 549 25.16 5.62 10.48
CA THR A 549 26.36 6.50 10.57
C THR A 549 27.53 5.81 11.25
N THR A 550 28.74 6.18 10.83
CA THR A 550 30.00 5.78 11.50
C THR A 550 30.29 6.61 12.75
N ASP A 551 29.54 7.69 13.00
CA ASP A 551 29.70 8.52 14.20
C ASP A 551 29.25 7.75 15.45
N THR A 552 30.22 7.20 16.18
CA THR A 552 30.00 6.42 17.42
C THR A 552 29.45 7.23 18.59
N LYS A 553 29.42 8.57 18.50
CA LYS A 553 28.74 9.42 19.49
C LYS A 553 27.23 9.32 19.38
N LYS A 554 26.73 9.13 18.15
CA LYS A 554 25.31 8.88 17.90
C LYS A 554 24.93 7.51 18.42
N GLY A 555 23.72 7.39 18.92
CA GLY A 555 23.25 6.14 19.50
C GLY A 555 22.07 5.55 18.77
N MET A 556 21.57 4.48 19.34
CA MET A 556 20.46 3.70 18.83
C MET A 556 19.12 4.33 19.23
N LEU A 557 18.09 4.06 18.43
CA LEU A 557 16.72 4.51 18.68
C LEU A 557 15.90 3.48 19.45
N TYR A 558 15.11 3.96 20.39
CA TYR A 558 14.20 3.17 21.20
C TYR A 558 12.79 3.76 21.17
N LYS A 559 11.80 2.89 21.10
CA LYS A 559 10.40 3.26 21.41
C LYS A 559 10.18 3.21 22.91
N ILE A 560 9.50 4.21 23.46
CA ILE A 560 9.22 4.30 24.88
C ILE A 560 7.73 4.10 25.17
N LYS A 561 7.43 3.36 26.24
CA LYS A 561 6.08 3.22 26.80
C LYS A 561 6.13 3.27 28.32
N MET A 562 5.03 3.68 28.94
CA MET A 562 4.86 3.56 30.39
C MET A 562 4.31 2.19 30.76
N TYR A 563 4.95 1.52 31.69
CA TYR A 563 4.45 0.28 32.26
C TYR A 563 4.63 0.29 33.80
N LYS A 564 3.52 0.19 34.54
CA LYS A 564 3.52 0.24 36.01
C LYS A 564 4.27 1.44 36.60
N GLY A 565 4.13 2.62 36.00
CA GLY A 565 4.79 3.86 36.44
C GLY A 565 6.24 4.05 35.99
N ASN A 566 6.84 3.06 35.31
CA ASN A 566 8.22 3.13 34.83
C ASN A 566 8.28 3.26 33.29
N ILE A 567 9.30 3.95 32.79
CA ILE A 567 9.59 4.02 31.35
C ILE A 567 10.25 2.70 30.92
N GLN A 568 9.63 2.03 29.96
CA GLN A 568 10.22 0.87 29.28
C GLN A 568 10.71 1.27 27.89
N TYR A 569 11.94 0.85 27.58
CA TYR A 569 12.59 1.02 26.29
C TYR A 569 12.45 -0.26 25.47
N THR A 570 12.01 -0.12 24.24
CA THR A 570 11.96 -1.22 23.27
C THR A 570 12.85 -0.86 22.10
N LYS A 571 13.92 -1.65 21.92
CA LYS A 571 14.81 -1.47 20.75
C LYS A 571 14.00 -1.60 19.46
N MET A 572 14.25 -0.72 18.53
CA MET A 572 13.61 -0.81 17.22
C MET A 572 14.29 -1.92 16.40
N PRO A 573 13.51 -2.81 15.76
CA PRO A 573 14.10 -3.87 14.94
C PRO A 573 14.69 -3.27 13.66
N ASN A 574 15.75 -3.89 13.16
CA ASN A 574 16.35 -3.62 11.84
C ASN A 574 16.92 -2.22 11.62
N ILE A 575 17.17 -1.44 12.68
CA ILE A 575 17.86 -0.16 12.58
C ILE A 575 19.35 -0.30 12.94
N PRO A 576 20.22 0.62 12.47
CA PRO A 576 21.65 0.62 12.80
C PRO A 576 21.90 0.89 14.28
N GLU A 577 23.08 0.52 14.73
CA GLU A 577 23.54 0.77 16.10
C GLU A 577 23.78 2.27 16.33
N HIS A 578 24.27 2.95 15.30
CA HIS A 578 24.47 4.39 15.29
C HIS A 578 23.60 5.01 14.20
N CYS A 579 22.70 5.93 14.61
CA CYS A 579 21.71 6.55 13.74
C CYS A 579 21.91 8.05 13.66
N GLN A 580 21.96 8.60 12.45
CA GLN A 580 21.84 10.03 12.21
C GLN A 580 20.42 10.34 11.73
N THR A 581 19.74 11.29 12.40
CA THR A 581 18.44 11.80 11.93
C THR A 581 18.62 12.74 10.75
N MET A 582 17.74 12.61 9.75
CA MET A 582 17.73 13.37 8.50
C MET A 582 16.31 13.93 8.27
N ASN A 583 15.79 14.69 9.23
CA ASN A 583 14.40 15.13 9.21
C ASN A 583 14.16 16.38 8.35
N ASP A 584 15.19 17.15 8.03
CA ASP A 584 15.08 18.29 7.11
C ASP A 584 14.85 17.82 5.68
N ASP A 585 14.43 18.71 4.80
CA ASP A 585 14.31 18.44 3.37
C ASP A 585 15.64 17.91 2.81
N LEU A 586 15.60 16.74 2.17
CA LEU A 586 16.84 16.10 1.71
C LEU A 586 17.59 16.90 0.66
N SER A 587 16.93 17.79 -0.06
CA SER A 587 17.57 18.70 -1.02
C SER A 587 18.51 19.72 -0.37
N THR A 588 18.38 19.93 0.95
CA THR A 588 19.25 20.84 1.71
C THR A 588 20.59 20.23 2.10
N TYR A 589 20.70 18.89 2.03
CA TYR A 589 21.94 18.18 2.38
C TYR A 589 22.87 18.05 1.19
N ASN A 590 24.16 18.23 1.45
CA ASN A 590 25.20 17.91 0.48
C ASN A 590 25.60 16.43 0.64
N PHE A 591 25.28 15.59 -0.34
CA PHE A 591 25.56 14.15 -0.27
C PHE A 591 27.06 13.86 -0.03
N ARG A 592 27.99 14.63 -0.61
CA ARG A 592 29.43 14.43 -0.40
C ARG A 592 29.88 14.67 1.05
N GLU A 593 29.14 15.48 1.81
CA GLU A 593 29.40 15.66 3.22
C GLU A 593 28.80 14.51 4.05
N VAL A 594 27.59 14.10 3.73
CA VAL A 594 26.91 12.96 4.38
C VAL A 594 27.71 11.67 4.16
N GLN A 595 28.23 11.47 2.97
CA GLN A 595 29.00 10.30 2.58
C GLN A 595 30.20 10.04 3.50
N ARG A 596 30.80 11.07 4.11
CA ARG A 596 31.96 10.97 5.00
C ARG A 596 31.67 10.22 6.30
N TYR A 597 30.43 10.19 6.74
CA TYR A 597 29.99 9.52 7.97
C TYR A 597 28.91 8.46 7.75
N LEU A 598 28.65 8.09 6.50
CA LEU A 598 27.69 7.05 6.16
C LEU A 598 28.28 5.66 6.47
N ASP A 599 27.54 4.82 7.20
CA ASP A 599 27.99 3.46 7.50
C ASP A 599 27.63 2.50 6.35
N TYR A 600 28.45 2.46 5.33
CA TYR A 600 28.30 1.55 4.19
C TYR A 600 28.23 0.08 4.58
N LYS A 601 28.95 -0.32 5.63
CA LYS A 601 28.98 -1.70 6.12
C LYS A 601 27.58 -2.16 6.56
N PHE A 602 26.81 -1.28 7.21
CA PHE A 602 25.44 -1.59 7.60
C PHE A 602 24.59 -1.94 6.36
N TYR A 603 24.63 -1.16 5.29
CA TYR A 603 23.83 -1.38 4.08
C TYR A 603 24.27 -2.63 3.33
N ILE A 604 25.57 -2.91 3.28
CA ILE A 604 26.12 -4.14 2.69
C ILE A 604 25.62 -5.36 3.48
N MET A 605 25.70 -5.35 4.81
CA MET A 605 25.18 -6.43 5.64
C MET A 605 23.68 -6.66 5.43
N ARG A 606 22.90 -5.58 5.31
CA ARG A 606 21.47 -5.68 5.02
C ARG A 606 21.20 -6.27 3.63
N THR A 607 22.02 -5.95 2.66
CA THR A 607 21.93 -6.58 1.32
C THR A 607 22.19 -8.08 1.42
N MET A 608 23.21 -8.50 2.19
CA MET A 608 23.51 -9.92 2.42
C MET A 608 22.36 -10.65 3.11
N ASP A 609 21.74 -10.01 4.11
CA ASP A 609 20.56 -10.55 4.78
C ASP A 609 19.39 -10.74 3.79
N LEU A 610 19.18 -9.81 2.87
CA LEU A 610 18.18 -9.91 1.81
C LEU A 610 18.46 -11.08 0.86
N LEU A 611 19.71 -11.25 0.48
CA LEU A 611 20.18 -12.34 -0.39
C LEU A 611 20.24 -13.70 0.30
N ASN A 612 20.13 -13.73 1.64
CA ASN A 612 20.37 -14.91 2.47
C ASN A 612 21.75 -15.55 2.22
N ILE A 613 22.75 -14.72 1.93
CA ILE A 613 24.13 -15.14 1.71
C ILE A 613 24.94 -14.79 2.97
N PRO A 614 25.71 -15.72 3.56
CA PRO A 614 26.63 -15.39 4.64
C PRO A 614 27.61 -14.32 4.15
N TRP A 615 27.66 -13.20 4.84
CA TRP A 615 28.49 -12.05 4.44
C TRP A 615 29.96 -12.39 4.16
N ARG A 616 30.50 -13.43 4.81
CA ARG A 616 31.83 -13.96 4.56
C ARG A 616 32.05 -14.56 3.18
N GLN A 617 30.99 -14.93 2.45
CA GLN A 617 31.09 -15.52 1.10
C GLN A 617 31.24 -14.46 -0.01
N LEU A 618 30.65 -13.27 0.18
CA LEU A 618 30.83 -12.15 -0.74
C LEU A 618 32.04 -11.27 -0.37
N ALA A 619 32.47 -11.34 0.88
CA ALA A 619 33.57 -10.55 1.40
C ALA A 619 34.97 -11.08 1.01
N GLY A 620 35.13 -12.06 0.14
CA GLY A 620 36.43 -12.50 -0.32
C GLY A 620 37.52 -11.40 -0.21
N ASP A 621 38.12 -11.04 -1.29
CA ASP A 621 39.13 -9.97 -1.37
C ASP A 621 38.55 -8.54 -1.15
N THR A 622 37.24 -8.33 -1.34
CA THR A 622 36.55 -7.03 -1.15
C THR A 622 36.39 -6.63 0.33
N ALA A 623 36.34 -7.57 1.29
CA ALA A 623 36.34 -7.22 2.71
C ALA A 623 37.61 -6.49 3.14
N TYR A 624 38.71 -6.74 2.41
CA TYR A 624 40.00 -6.07 2.64
C TYR A 624 40.00 -4.62 2.14
N GLU A 625 39.19 -4.31 1.11
CA GLU A 625 39.09 -2.96 0.56
C GLU A 625 38.15 -2.06 1.37
N ILE A 626 37.11 -2.62 2.03
CA ILE A 626 36.24 -1.86 2.91
C ILE A 626 37.01 -1.29 4.11
N HIS A 627 38.02 -2.01 4.62
CA HIS A 627 38.93 -1.50 5.66
C HIS A 627 39.92 -0.43 5.15
N LYS A 628 40.10 -0.30 3.82
CA LYS A 628 40.93 0.77 3.22
C LYS A 628 40.20 2.12 3.13
N PHE A 629 38.88 2.13 3.32
CA PHE A 629 38.09 3.35 3.48
C PHE A 629 38.00 3.82 4.93
N ASP A 630 38.70 3.17 5.88
CA ASP A 630 39.02 3.71 7.18
C ASP A 630 40.01 4.87 6.98
N TYR A 631 39.47 5.97 6.76
CA TYR A 631 39.82 7.37 6.84
C TYR A 631 41.24 7.73 7.32
N ASP A 632 42.04 8.23 6.39
CA ASP A 632 43.02 9.28 6.65
C ASP A 632 42.40 10.67 6.44
#